data_e794287b5fc4a4227bc0e8a52b45fd3c
#
_entry.id   e794287b5fc4a4227bc0e8a52b45fd3c
#
_cell.length_a   1.000
_cell.length_b   1.000
_cell.length_c   1.000
_cell.angle_alpha   90.00
_cell.angle_beta   90.00
_cell.angle_gamma   90.00
#
_symmetry.space_group_name_H-M   'P 1'
#
loop_
_entity.id
_entity.type
_entity.pdbx_description
1 polymer ?
#
loop_
_entity_poly.entity_id
_entity_poly.type
_entity_poly.pdbx_seq_one_letter_code
_entity_poly.pdbx_strand_id
1 'polypeptide(L)'
;MARPPLPPFTAETAAQKARLAEDAWNTRDPARVAQAYTVDSIWRNRAEFIHGRQEIEAFLTRKWNRELDYRLIKEVWTFRDNRIAVRFAYEWHDDSGNWFRSYGNENWEFDDDGLMRRRIASINDLPIKDGERKYHWPLGRRPDDHPSLSDLGL
;
A
#
# COMPACT_ATOMS: atom_id res chain seq x y z
N MET A 1 -15.24 14.00 4.70
CA MET A 1 -14.33 14.93 4.00
C MET A 1 -13.80 14.28 2.73
N ALA A 2 -13.87 14.99 1.63
CA ALA A 2 -13.43 14.44 0.36
C ALA A 2 -11.91 14.30 0.26
N ARG A 3 -11.47 13.24 -0.43
CA ARG A 3 -10.06 12.96 -0.71
C ARG A 3 -9.87 12.78 -2.22
N PRO A 4 -9.68 13.86 -2.96
CA PRO A 4 -9.39 13.78 -4.39
C PRO A 4 -8.09 12.99 -4.66
N PRO A 5 -7.97 12.39 -5.86
CA PRO A 5 -8.95 12.38 -6.95
C PRO A 5 -10.19 11.56 -6.61
N LEU A 6 -11.34 12.00 -7.12
CA LEU A 6 -12.63 11.36 -6.89
C LEU A 6 -12.99 10.41 -8.04
N PRO A 7 -13.77 9.34 -7.78
CA PRO A 7 -14.30 8.53 -8.88
C PRO A 7 -15.31 9.33 -9.72
N PRO A 8 -15.55 8.96 -10.98
CA PRO A 8 -14.92 7.86 -11.71
C PRO A 8 -13.47 8.17 -12.08
N PHE A 9 -12.61 7.15 -12.01
CA PHE A 9 -11.19 7.33 -12.26
C PHE A 9 -10.87 7.30 -13.74
N THR A 10 -9.83 8.04 -14.13
CA THR A 10 -9.16 7.95 -15.42
C THR A 10 -7.79 7.27 -15.22
N ALA A 11 -7.09 6.99 -16.30
CA ALA A 11 -5.72 6.44 -16.20
C ALA A 11 -4.82 7.35 -15.34
N GLU A 12 -4.92 8.66 -15.55
CA GLU A 12 -4.15 9.65 -14.80
C GLU A 12 -4.53 9.69 -13.33
N THR A 13 -5.84 9.78 -13.03
CA THR A 13 -6.29 9.90 -11.64
C THR A 13 -6.16 8.60 -10.86
N ALA A 14 -6.26 7.44 -11.51
CA ALA A 14 -5.95 6.16 -10.90
C ALA A 14 -4.46 6.09 -10.48
N ALA A 15 -3.57 6.55 -11.36
CA ALA A 15 -2.14 6.61 -11.04
C ALA A 15 -1.85 7.56 -9.87
N GLN A 16 -2.51 8.72 -9.84
CA GLN A 16 -2.40 9.65 -8.71
C GLN A 16 -2.87 9.02 -7.41
N LYS A 17 -4.00 8.31 -7.45
CA LYS A 17 -4.57 7.64 -6.27
C LYS A 17 -3.63 6.56 -5.73
N ALA A 18 -3.03 5.77 -6.63
CA ALA A 18 -2.05 4.76 -6.26
C ALA A 18 -0.80 5.38 -5.62
N ARG A 19 -0.31 6.49 -6.19
CA ARG A 19 0.86 7.18 -5.63
C ARG A 19 0.57 7.77 -4.25
N LEU A 20 -0.59 8.38 -4.07
CA LEU A 20 -1.00 8.91 -2.77
C LEU A 20 -1.09 7.81 -1.71
N ALA A 21 -1.62 6.64 -2.08
CA ALA A 21 -1.68 5.49 -1.18
C ALA A 21 -0.27 4.99 -0.84
N GLU A 22 0.59 4.85 -1.82
CA GLU A 22 1.99 4.48 -1.60
C GLU A 22 2.68 5.45 -0.64
N ASP A 23 2.54 6.75 -0.88
CA ASP A 23 3.17 7.78 -0.04
C ASP A 23 2.65 7.73 1.39
N ALA A 24 1.34 7.53 1.58
CA ALA A 24 0.74 7.42 2.91
C ALA A 24 1.29 6.20 3.67
N TRP A 25 1.34 5.04 3.04
CA TRP A 25 1.85 3.81 3.67
C TRP A 25 3.35 3.92 3.98
N ASN A 26 4.11 4.59 3.14
CA ASN A 26 5.54 4.82 3.38
C ASN A 26 5.81 5.75 4.57
N THR A 27 4.82 6.47 5.08
CA THR A 27 4.96 7.21 6.35
C THR A 27 5.03 6.27 7.54
N ARG A 28 4.50 5.06 7.43
CA ARG A 28 4.39 4.08 8.53
C ARG A 28 3.65 4.65 9.73
N ASP A 29 2.69 5.51 9.46
CA ASP A 29 1.86 6.15 10.48
C ASP A 29 0.43 5.58 10.40
N PRO A 30 0.04 4.67 11.32
CA PRO A 30 -1.26 4.02 11.28
C PRO A 30 -2.44 4.98 11.29
N ALA A 31 -2.39 6.01 12.13
CA ALA A 31 -3.48 6.99 12.24
C ALA A 31 -3.65 7.78 10.93
N ARG A 32 -2.53 8.18 10.32
CA ARG A 32 -2.54 8.91 9.06
C ARG A 32 -3.08 8.06 7.91
N VAL A 33 -2.64 6.82 7.82
CA VAL A 33 -3.11 5.89 6.78
C VAL A 33 -4.61 5.62 6.93
N ALA A 34 -5.09 5.42 8.15
CA ALA A 34 -6.49 5.11 8.40
C ALA A 34 -7.45 6.19 7.89
N GLN A 35 -7.01 7.44 7.81
CA GLN A 35 -7.85 8.55 7.32
C GLN A 35 -8.23 8.44 5.85
N ALA A 36 -7.53 7.63 5.07
CA ALA A 36 -7.83 7.40 3.66
C ALA A 36 -8.99 6.41 3.43
N TYR A 37 -9.47 5.80 4.51
CA TYR A 37 -10.50 4.76 4.47
C TYR A 37 -11.79 5.26 5.09
N THR A 38 -12.93 4.71 4.65
CA THR A 38 -14.21 5.04 5.28
C THR A 38 -14.23 4.51 6.72
N VAL A 39 -15.09 5.09 7.57
CA VAL A 39 -15.19 4.68 8.97
C VAL A 39 -15.61 3.22 9.13
N ASP A 40 -16.32 2.69 8.14
CA ASP A 40 -16.81 1.32 8.08
C ASP A 40 -16.08 0.46 7.03
N SER A 41 -14.89 0.88 6.62
CA SER A 41 -14.11 0.20 5.58
C SER A 41 -13.89 -1.28 5.91
N ILE A 42 -13.94 -2.11 4.88
CA ILE A 42 -13.74 -3.56 5.01
C ILE A 42 -12.48 -3.96 4.27
N TRP A 43 -11.61 -4.68 4.97
CA TRP A 43 -10.38 -5.23 4.41
C TRP A 43 -10.36 -6.75 4.51
N ARG A 44 -9.77 -7.39 3.53
CA ARG A 44 -9.12 -8.67 3.70
C ARG A 44 -7.64 -8.45 3.38
N ASN A 45 -6.77 -8.71 4.35
CA ASN A 45 -5.33 -8.65 4.16
C ASN A 45 -4.76 -10.04 4.40
N ARG A 46 -4.27 -10.69 3.35
CA ARG A 46 -3.90 -12.11 3.39
C ARG A 46 -5.14 -12.93 3.77
N ALA A 47 -5.15 -13.56 4.93
CA ALA A 47 -6.28 -14.31 5.46
C ALA A 47 -6.98 -13.59 6.61
N GLU A 48 -6.58 -12.36 6.93
CA GLU A 48 -7.15 -11.59 8.04
C GLU A 48 -8.20 -10.62 7.53
N PHE A 49 -9.37 -10.61 8.20
CA PHE A 49 -10.46 -9.68 7.91
C PHE A 49 -10.44 -8.56 8.94
N ILE A 50 -10.50 -7.32 8.46
CA ILE A 50 -10.34 -6.11 9.26
C ILE A 50 -11.51 -5.18 8.93
N HIS A 51 -12.14 -4.62 9.96
CA HIS A 51 -13.33 -3.80 9.79
C HIS A 51 -13.21 -2.49 10.55
N GLY A 52 -13.31 -1.38 9.81
CA GLY A 52 -13.32 -0.03 10.38
C GLY A 52 -11.94 0.51 10.71
N ARG A 53 -11.88 1.83 10.87
CA ARG A 53 -10.61 2.56 11.08
C ARG A 53 -9.86 2.10 12.32
N GLN A 54 -10.56 1.79 13.40
CA GLN A 54 -9.91 1.38 14.63
C GLN A 54 -9.14 0.06 14.46
N GLU A 55 -9.76 -0.91 13.79
CA GLU A 55 -9.09 -2.19 13.48
C GLU A 55 -7.97 -2.00 12.47
N ILE A 56 -8.13 -1.09 11.51
CA ILE A 56 -7.09 -0.74 10.55
C ILE A 56 -5.85 -0.20 11.27
N GLU A 57 -6.04 0.75 12.19
CA GLU A 57 -4.93 1.32 12.96
C GLU A 57 -4.23 0.24 13.79
N ALA A 58 -4.98 -0.63 14.43
CA ALA A 58 -4.43 -1.73 15.23
C ALA A 58 -3.59 -2.69 14.36
N PHE A 59 -4.12 -3.04 13.18
CA PHE A 59 -3.42 -3.88 12.21
C PHE A 59 -2.10 -3.24 11.76
N LEU A 60 -2.15 -1.97 11.37
CA LEU A 60 -0.98 -1.26 10.87
C LEU A 60 0.07 -1.06 11.96
N THR A 61 -0.35 -0.87 13.19
CA THR A 61 0.56 -0.79 14.33
C THR A 61 1.33 -2.09 14.50
N ARG A 62 0.65 -3.24 14.45
CA ARG A 62 1.31 -4.56 14.49
C ARG A 62 2.25 -4.75 13.31
N LYS A 63 1.79 -4.36 12.12
CA LYS A 63 2.56 -4.51 10.88
C LYS A 63 3.91 -3.78 10.97
N TRP A 64 3.90 -2.50 11.31
CA TRP A 64 5.12 -1.71 11.31
C TRP A 64 5.97 -1.86 12.58
N ASN A 65 5.46 -2.49 13.62
CA ASN A 65 6.27 -2.97 14.73
C ASN A 65 7.07 -4.22 14.34
N ARG A 66 6.59 -4.99 13.38
CA ARG A 66 7.22 -6.22 12.88
C ARG A 66 8.05 -5.98 11.63
N GLU A 67 7.53 -5.19 10.69
CA GLU A 67 8.15 -4.95 9.39
C GLU A 67 8.96 -3.67 9.46
N LEU A 68 10.26 -3.81 9.77
CA LEU A 68 11.15 -2.69 10.01
C LEU A 68 11.77 -2.18 8.70
N ASP A 69 12.09 -0.88 8.66
CA ASP A 69 12.66 -0.20 7.49
C ASP A 69 11.85 -0.41 6.20
N TYR A 70 10.54 -0.49 6.35
CA TYR A 70 9.56 -0.75 5.31
C TYR A 70 9.58 0.31 4.20
N ARG A 71 9.66 -0.15 2.96
CA ARG A 71 9.58 0.66 1.74
C ARG A 71 8.71 -0.02 0.72
N LEU A 72 7.78 0.72 0.16
CA LEU A 72 6.71 0.22 -0.70
C LEU A 72 6.70 0.93 -2.05
N ILE A 73 6.48 0.17 -3.12
CA ILE A 73 6.16 0.72 -4.44
C ILE A 73 4.85 0.07 -4.92
N LYS A 74 3.93 0.91 -5.38
CA LYS A 74 2.67 0.47 -5.99
C LYS A 74 2.63 0.86 -7.47
N GLU A 75 1.86 0.09 -8.24
CA GLU A 75 1.65 0.35 -9.65
C GLU A 75 0.22 -0.06 -10.03
N VAL A 76 -0.50 0.81 -10.73
CA VAL A 76 -1.86 0.49 -11.20
C VAL A 76 -1.79 -0.63 -12.23
N TRP A 77 -2.61 -1.66 -12.06
CA TRP A 77 -2.82 -2.68 -13.06
C TRP A 77 -3.96 -2.30 -14.01
N THR A 78 -5.11 -1.96 -13.45
CA THR A 78 -6.28 -1.50 -14.22
C THR A 78 -7.23 -0.72 -13.30
N PHE A 79 -8.22 -0.09 -13.90
CA PHE A 79 -9.24 0.64 -13.17
C PHE A 79 -10.55 0.63 -13.93
N ARG A 80 -11.65 0.86 -13.22
CA ARG A 80 -12.97 1.03 -13.81
C ARG A 80 -13.88 1.71 -12.79
N ASP A 81 -14.55 2.82 -13.20
CA ASP A 81 -15.48 3.56 -12.35
C ASP A 81 -14.83 3.95 -11.00
N ASN A 82 -15.29 3.39 -9.89
CA ASN A 82 -14.76 3.64 -8.54
C ASN A 82 -13.80 2.57 -8.05
N ARG A 83 -13.25 1.73 -8.94
CA ARG A 83 -12.37 0.61 -8.59
C ARG A 83 -11.00 0.76 -9.24
N ILE A 84 -9.99 0.37 -8.49
CA ILE A 84 -8.60 0.34 -8.99
C ILE A 84 -7.99 -0.99 -8.55
N ALA A 85 -7.39 -1.72 -9.50
CA ALA A 85 -6.58 -2.89 -9.21
C ALA A 85 -5.11 -2.47 -9.24
N VAL A 86 -4.35 -2.85 -8.21
CA VAL A 86 -2.98 -2.42 -7.99
C VAL A 86 -2.11 -3.63 -7.70
N ARG A 87 -0.91 -3.64 -8.25
CA ARG A 87 0.13 -4.56 -7.80
C ARG A 87 1.17 -3.78 -7.02
N PHE A 88 1.87 -4.45 -6.12
CA PHE A 88 2.87 -3.80 -5.29
C PHE A 88 3.95 -4.79 -4.85
N ALA A 89 5.06 -4.23 -4.40
CA ALA A 89 6.07 -4.97 -3.67
C ALA A 89 6.65 -4.05 -2.60
N TYR A 90 7.00 -4.62 -1.45
CA TYR A 90 7.68 -3.87 -0.40
C TYR A 90 8.80 -4.69 0.19
N GLU A 91 9.82 -3.96 0.65
CA GLU A 91 10.98 -4.57 1.31
C GLU A 91 11.00 -4.17 2.76
N TRP A 92 11.35 -5.11 3.62
CA TRP A 92 11.38 -4.93 5.06
C TRP A 92 12.28 -5.98 5.71
N HIS A 93 12.65 -5.77 6.95
CA HIS A 93 13.36 -6.78 7.73
C HIS A 93 12.68 -6.98 9.08
N ASP A 94 12.90 -8.16 9.68
CA ASP A 94 12.45 -8.44 11.03
C ASP A 94 13.48 -7.91 12.07
N ASP A 95 13.20 -8.13 13.34
CA ASP A 95 14.06 -7.68 14.45
C ASP A 95 15.36 -8.48 14.58
N SER A 96 15.51 -9.55 13.81
CA SER A 96 16.74 -10.35 13.72
C SER A 96 17.57 -10.00 12.48
N GLY A 97 17.16 -9.01 11.71
CA GLY A 97 17.87 -8.57 10.52
C GLY A 97 17.64 -9.43 9.28
N ASN A 98 16.62 -10.28 9.28
CA ASN A 98 16.26 -11.06 8.09
C ASN A 98 15.43 -10.21 7.14
N TRP A 99 15.90 -10.07 5.89
CA TRP A 99 15.23 -9.28 4.88
C TRP A 99 14.21 -10.08 4.08
N PHE A 100 13.14 -9.40 3.67
CA PHE A 100 12.08 -9.96 2.85
C PHE A 100 11.68 -8.97 1.77
N ARG A 101 11.23 -9.52 0.62
CA ARG A 101 10.45 -8.77 -0.36
C ARG A 101 9.07 -9.41 -0.44
N SER A 102 8.05 -8.61 -0.19
CA SER A 102 6.67 -9.08 -0.20
C SER A 102 5.98 -8.56 -1.46
N TYR A 103 5.45 -9.48 -2.25
CA TYR A 103 4.75 -9.19 -3.49
C TYR A 103 3.26 -9.28 -3.26
N GLY A 104 2.49 -8.31 -3.77
CA GLY A 104 1.07 -8.31 -3.59
C GLY A 104 0.28 -7.79 -4.77
N ASN A 105 -0.97 -8.22 -4.79
CA ASN A 105 -2.00 -7.69 -5.66
C ASN A 105 -3.15 -7.27 -4.78
N GLU A 106 -3.74 -6.11 -5.06
CA GLU A 106 -4.86 -5.65 -4.28
C GLU A 106 -5.94 -5.02 -5.15
N ASN A 107 -7.16 -5.13 -4.69
CA ASN A 107 -8.34 -4.55 -5.30
C ASN A 107 -8.91 -3.48 -4.38
N TRP A 108 -9.16 -2.30 -4.93
CA TRP A 108 -9.69 -1.16 -4.19
C TRP A 108 -11.06 -0.75 -4.71
N GLU A 109 -11.93 -0.36 -3.80
CA GLU A 109 -13.21 0.27 -4.12
C GLU A 109 -13.39 1.50 -3.25
N PHE A 110 -13.81 2.60 -3.88
CA PHE A 110 -13.92 3.91 -3.23
C PHE A 110 -15.38 4.36 -3.15
N ASP A 111 -15.68 5.20 -2.15
CA ASP A 111 -16.94 5.94 -2.12
C ASP A 111 -16.85 7.21 -2.97
N ASP A 112 -17.93 7.97 -3.04
CA ASP A 112 -18.02 9.20 -3.87
C ASP A 112 -17.10 10.31 -3.35
N ASP A 113 -16.69 10.25 -2.09
CA ASP A 113 -15.77 11.22 -1.50
C ASP A 113 -14.29 10.83 -1.69
N GLY A 114 -14.02 9.73 -2.39
CA GLY A 114 -12.66 9.29 -2.66
C GLY A 114 -12.00 8.57 -1.47
N LEU A 115 -12.78 8.15 -0.48
CA LEU A 115 -12.31 7.30 0.61
C LEU A 115 -12.44 5.85 0.21
N MET A 116 -11.45 5.03 0.56
CA MET A 116 -11.49 3.61 0.22
C MET A 116 -12.40 2.88 1.20
N ARG A 117 -13.45 2.26 0.67
CA ARG A 117 -14.43 1.52 1.48
C ARG A 117 -14.17 0.02 1.50
N ARG A 118 -13.39 -0.49 0.55
CA ARG A 118 -13.05 -1.91 0.48
C ARG A 118 -11.65 -2.10 -0.08
N ARG A 119 -10.88 -2.95 0.59
CA ARG A 119 -9.54 -3.32 0.16
C ARG A 119 -9.37 -4.84 0.31
N ILE A 120 -8.95 -5.49 -0.77
CA ILE A 120 -8.70 -6.93 -0.78
C ILE A 120 -7.28 -7.13 -1.26
N ALA A 121 -6.42 -7.68 -0.41
CA ALA A 121 -5.00 -7.83 -0.70
C ALA A 121 -4.52 -9.26 -0.48
N SER A 122 -3.89 -9.81 -1.51
CA SER A 122 -3.19 -11.09 -1.45
C SER A 122 -1.68 -10.83 -1.54
N ILE A 123 -0.90 -11.43 -0.66
CA ILE A 123 0.52 -11.10 -0.48
C ILE A 123 1.33 -12.37 -0.29
N ASN A 124 2.47 -12.45 -0.98
CA ASN A 124 3.46 -13.52 -0.82
C ASN A 124 4.79 -12.93 -0.35
N ASP A 125 5.39 -13.55 0.65
CA ASP A 125 6.67 -13.13 1.17
C ASP A 125 7.80 -13.96 0.56
N LEU A 126 8.89 -13.28 0.17
CA LEU A 126 10.11 -13.91 -0.31
C LEU A 126 11.26 -13.52 0.60
N PRO A 127 11.90 -14.47 1.31
CA PRO A 127 13.15 -14.16 2.01
C PRO A 127 14.23 -13.77 0.99
N ILE A 128 14.93 -12.68 1.27
CA ILE A 128 16.02 -12.19 0.42
C ILE A 128 17.26 -11.93 1.28
N LYS A 129 18.40 -11.84 0.63
CA LYS A 129 19.62 -11.37 1.29
C LYS A 129 19.66 -9.84 1.25
N ASP A 130 20.38 -9.23 2.18
CA ASP A 130 20.54 -7.78 2.21
C ASP A 130 21.07 -7.26 0.85
N GLY A 131 22.01 -7.95 0.24
CA GLY A 131 22.56 -7.58 -1.06
C GLY A 131 21.58 -7.73 -2.23
N GLU A 132 20.44 -8.37 -2.03
CA GLU A 132 19.38 -8.52 -3.04
C GLU A 132 18.32 -7.42 -2.98
N ARG A 133 18.44 -6.50 -2.03
CA ARG A 133 17.52 -5.37 -1.91
C ARG A 133 17.59 -4.47 -3.14
N LYS A 134 16.42 -3.98 -3.54
CA LYS A 134 16.29 -3.11 -4.72
C LYS A 134 15.80 -1.71 -4.34
N TYR A 135 15.32 -1.51 -3.10
CA TYR A 135 14.77 -0.25 -2.64
C TYR A 135 15.80 0.49 -1.80
N HIS A 136 16.39 1.54 -2.36
CA HIS A 136 17.56 2.23 -1.79
C HIS A 136 17.33 3.72 -1.53
N TRP A 137 16.09 4.15 -1.28
CA TRP A 137 15.86 5.54 -0.86
C TRP A 137 15.79 5.63 0.67
N PRO A 138 16.05 6.82 1.25
CA PRO A 138 15.84 7.03 2.68
C PRO A 138 14.39 6.73 3.07
N LEU A 139 14.15 6.32 4.31
CA LEU A 139 12.79 6.01 4.77
C LEU A 139 11.83 7.17 4.50
N GLY A 140 10.59 6.82 4.17
CA GLY A 140 9.55 7.76 3.83
C GLY A 140 9.19 7.70 2.36
N ARG A 141 8.79 8.84 1.81
CA ARG A 141 8.31 8.93 0.44
C ARG A 141 9.38 8.54 -0.58
N ARG A 142 9.00 7.67 -1.53
CA ARG A 142 9.89 7.31 -2.63
C ARG A 142 10.18 8.55 -3.50
N PRO A 143 11.45 8.84 -3.84
CA PRO A 143 11.77 9.93 -4.78
C PRO A 143 11.10 9.73 -6.14
N ASP A 144 10.72 10.82 -6.80
CA ASP A 144 10.03 10.75 -8.09
C ASP A 144 10.88 10.10 -9.19
N ASP A 145 12.21 10.21 -9.10
CA ASP A 145 13.16 9.63 -10.06
C ASP A 145 13.58 8.19 -9.74
N HIS A 146 13.08 7.63 -8.63
CA HIS A 146 13.36 6.23 -8.31
C HIS A 146 12.62 5.31 -9.27
N PRO A 147 13.24 4.21 -9.74
CA PRO A 147 12.59 3.26 -10.65
C PRO A 147 11.25 2.72 -10.12
N SER A 148 10.31 2.49 -11.02
CA SER A 148 9.03 1.84 -10.72
C SER A 148 9.20 0.33 -10.57
N LEU A 149 8.12 -0.37 -10.20
CA LEU A 149 8.12 -1.84 -10.19
C LEU A 149 8.48 -2.40 -11.56
N SER A 150 7.85 -1.89 -12.61
CA SER A 150 8.12 -2.33 -13.99
C SER A 150 9.57 -2.10 -14.38
N ASP A 151 10.14 -0.94 -14.03
CA ASP A 151 11.54 -0.62 -14.30
C ASP A 151 12.50 -1.57 -13.59
N LEU A 152 12.14 -2.03 -12.40
CA LEU A 152 12.94 -2.96 -11.59
C LEU A 152 12.73 -4.43 -11.99
N GLY A 153 11.79 -4.71 -12.88
CA GLY A 153 11.45 -6.07 -13.28
C GLY A 153 10.71 -6.86 -12.20
N LEU A 154 10.04 -6.15 -11.32
CA LEU A 154 9.29 -6.77 -10.21
C LEU A 154 7.81 -6.96 -10.51
#